data_d06de616ce264d9c94f78dce39a6dd57
#
_entry.id   d06de616ce264d9c94f78dce39a6dd57
#
_cell.length_a   1.000
_cell.length_b   1.000
_cell.length_c   1.000
_cell.angle_alpha   90.00
_cell.angle_beta   90.00
_cell.angle_gamma   90.00
#
_symmetry.space_group_name_H-M   'P 1'
#
loop_
_entity.id
_entity.type
_entity.pdbx_description
1 polymer ?
#
loop_
_entity_poly.entity_id
_entity_poly.type
_entity_poly.pdbx_seq_one_letter_code
_entity_poly.pdbx_strand_id
1 'polypeptide(L)'
;SWKGQDLFIEAIKLVKIELGYEAFHAVILGNDQGRDLYKKKLIRLTEQYGLTNQIKFIDHCEDMALAYKVSDIVVSASIEPEAFGRVAVEAQSMEKLIIASNIGGSNETIIDEKTGFLFKSGDAESLSKKIIHGLTMDETSINLMGKEGRSNIIKKFNVEKMCFSTYSEYK
;
A
#
# COMPACT_ATOMS: atom_id res chain seq x y z
N SER A 1 -3.50 12.20 9.46
CA SER A 1 -2.16 11.60 9.56
C SER A 1 -1.52 11.53 8.18
N TRP A 2 -0.24 11.76 8.09
CA TRP A 2 0.53 11.75 6.85
C TRP A 2 0.54 10.38 6.11
N LYS A 3 0.16 9.29 6.80
CA LYS A 3 0.01 7.95 6.19
C LYS A 3 -1.25 7.78 5.33
N GLY A 4 -2.16 8.77 5.28
CA GLY A 4 -3.28 8.78 4.36
C GLY A 4 -4.35 7.70 4.58
N GLN A 5 -4.55 7.23 5.82
CA GLN A 5 -5.61 6.24 6.08
C GLN A 5 -7.01 6.81 5.79
N ASP A 6 -7.23 8.10 6.01
CA ASP A 6 -8.48 8.79 5.64
C ASP A 6 -8.65 8.85 4.12
N LEU A 7 -7.60 9.18 3.37
CA LEU A 7 -7.58 9.10 1.91
C LEU A 7 -7.92 7.68 1.40
N PHE A 8 -7.35 6.66 2.04
CA PHE A 8 -7.66 5.27 1.71
C PHE A 8 -9.14 4.94 1.94
N ILE A 9 -9.74 5.35 3.06
CA ILE A 9 -11.17 5.14 3.34
C ILE A 9 -12.04 5.85 2.28
N GLU A 10 -11.67 7.05 1.85
CA GLU A 10 -12.36 7.77 0.78
C GLU A 10 -12.26 7.00 -0.56
N ALA A 11 -11.09 6.49 -0.90
CA ALA A 11 -10.91 5.67 -2.10
C ALA A 11 -11.74 4.38 -2.05
N ILE A 12 -11.78 3.69 -0.90
CA ILE A 12 -12.59 2.47 -0.70
C ILE A 12 -14.09 2.76 -0.86
N LYS A 13 -14.57 3.94 -0.45
CA LYS A 13 -15.95 4.37 -0.74
C LYS A 13 -16.22 4.38 -2.25
N LEU A 14 -15.29 4.92 -3.05
CA LEU A 14 -15.44 4.98 -4.51
C LEU A 14 -15.37 3.57 -5.14
N VAL A 15 -14.46 2.72 -4.67
CA VAL A 15 -14.36 1.30 -5.09
C VAL A 15 -15.68 0.57 -4.83
N LYS A 16 -16.29 0.77 -3.65
CA LYS A 16 -17.59 0.18 -3.31
C LYS A 16 -18.70 0.62 -4.23
N ILE A 17 -18.74 1.90 -4.61
CA ILE A 17 -19.75 2.44 -5.54
C ILE A 17 -19.61 1.76 -6.91
N GLU A 18 -18.40 1.54 -7.38
CA GLU A 18 -18.11 0.98 -8.70
C GLU A 18 -18.31 -0.55 -8.76
N LEU A 19 -17.76 -1.29 -7.78
CA LEU A 19 -17.72 -2.76 -7.82
C LEU A 19 -18.83 -3.44 -7.00
N GLY A 20 -19.46 -2.72 -6.07
CA GLY A 20 -20.46 -3.26 -5.17
C GLY A 20 -19.91 -3.83 -3.85
N TYR A 21 -20.81 -4.30 -2.99
CA TYR A 21 -20.51 -4.61 -1.57
C TYR A 21 -19.67 -5.86 -1.34
N GLU A 22 -19.82 -6.87 -2.17
CA GLU A 22 -19.23 -8.19 -1.92
C GLU A 22 -17.92 -8.41 -2.65
N ALA A 23 -17.47 -7.39 -3.40
CA ALA A 23 -16.31 -7.52 -4.28
C ALA A 23 -14.96 -7.56 -3.53
N PHE A 24 -14.87 -7.04 -2.29
CA PHE A 24 -13.60 -6.90 -1.58
C PHE A 24 -13.76 -6.70 -0.07
N HIS A 25 -12.67 -6.95 0.64
CA HIS A 25 -12.46 -6.53 2.03
C HIS A 25 -11.16 -5.74 2.14
N ALA A 26 -11.16 -4.71 2.99
CA ALA A 26 -10.00 -3.87 3.24
C ALA A 26 -9.58 -3.95 4.71
N VAL A 27 -8.27 -3.94 4.96
CA VAL A 27 -7.70 -3.95 6.31
C VAL A 27 -6.82 -2.72 6.49
N ILE A 28 -7.06 -1.96 7.54
CA ILE A 28 -6.15 -0.93 8.02
C ILE A 28 -5.38 -1.52 9.20
N LEU A 29 -4.10 -1.82 8.93
CA LEU A 29 -3.22 -2.47 9.86
C LEU A 29 -2.24 -1.47 10.46
N GLY A 30 -2.14 -1.42 11.79
CA GLY A 30 -1.17 -0.61 12.50
C GLY A 30 -1.72 -0.04 13.80
N ASN A 31 -0.82 0.12 14.74
CA ASN A 31 -1.09 0.69 16.05
C ASN A 31 -1.27 2.22 15.93
N ASP A 32 -2.16 2.78 16.71
CA ASP A 32 -2.44 4.22 16.77
C ASP A 32 -1.32 5.05 17.44
N GLN A 33 -0.39 4.37 18.13
CA GLN A 33 0.73 4.99 18.84
C GLN A 33 0.26 6.09 19.85
N GLY A 34 -0.88 5.86 20.52
CA GLY A 34 -1.48 6.81 21.43
C GLY A 34 -2.26 7.96 20.76
N ARG A 35 -2.58 7.83 19.46
CA ARG A 35 -3.37 8.80 18.69
C ARG A 35 -4.84 8.41 18.65
N ASP A 36 -5.44 8.11 19.78
CA ASP A 36 -6.85 7.68 19.93
C ASP A 36 -7.86 8.56 19.17
N LEU A 37 -7.63 9.87 19.14
CA LEU A 37 -8.52 10.81 18.45
C LEU A 37 -8.50 10.58 16.93
N TYR A 38 -7.34 10.25 16.37
CA TYR A 38 -7.23 9.96 14.94
C TYR A 38 -7.90 8.63 14.59
N LYS A 39 -7.68 7.59 15.39
CA LYS A 39 -8.37 6.30 15.21
C LYS A 39 -9.89 6.46 15.28
N LYS A 40 -10.39 7.21 16.27
CA LYS A 40 -11.82 7.52 16.38
C LYS A 40 -12.36 8.29 15.15
N LYS A 41 -11.56 9.23 14.59
CA LYS A 41 -11.90 9.92 13.33
C LYS A 41 -12.06 8.91 12.19
N LEU A 42 -11.11 7.98 12.02
CA LEU A 42 -11.16 6.99 10.95
C LEU A 42 -12.37 6.06 11.08
N ILE A 43 -12.68 5.60 12.31
CA ILE A 43 -13.85 4.75 12.58
C ILE A 43 -15.14 5.50 12.19
N ARG A 44 -15.31 6.75 12.65
CA ARG A 44 -16.48 7.58 12.29
C ARG A 44 -16.60 7.79 10.78
N LEU A 45 -15.49 8.01 10.09
CA LEU A 45 -15.49 8.17 8.64
C LEU A 45 -15.94 6.88 7.93
N THR A 46 -15.49 5.73 8.44
CA THR A 46 -15.91 4.40 7.95
C THR A 46 -17.41 4.18 8.14
N GLU A 47 -17.94 4.54 9.31
CA GLU A 47 -19.39 4.49 9.60
C GLU A 47 -20.18 5.43 8.70
N GLN A 48 -19.74 6.69 8.59
CA GLN A 48 -20.38 7.71 7.75
C GLN A 48 -20.50 7.28 6.28
N TYR A 49 -19.50 6.56 5.77
CA TYR A 49 -19.52 6.06 4.39
C TYR A 49 -20.16 4.68 4.25
N GLY A 50 -20.68 4.11 5.34
CA GLY A 50 -21.32 2.79 5.35
C GLY A 50 -20.35 1.67 4.98
N LEU A 51 -19.09 1.75 5.41
CA LEU A 51 -18.00 0.82 5.08
C LEU A 51 -17.65 -0.14 6.22
N THR A 52 -18.46 -0.21 7.28
CA THR A 52 -18.18 -0.98 8.50
C THR A 52 -17.99 -2.48 8.23
N ASN A 53 -18.68 -3.00 7.21
CA ASN A 53 -18.54 -4.41 6.81
C ASN A 53 -17.34 -4.66 5.89
N GLN A 54 -16.87 -3.63 5.16
CA GLN A 54 -15.75 -3.72 4.21
C GLN A 54 -14.41 -3.45 4.85
N ILE A 55 -14.35 -2.54 5.84
CA ILE A 55 -13.07 -2.11 6.45
C ILE A 55 -12.94 -2.70 7.84
N LYS A 56 -11.83 -3.38 8.11
CA LYS A 56 -11.43 -3.85 9.43
C LYS A 56 -10.19 -3.10 9.90
N PHE A 57 -10.18 -2.71 11.17
CA PHE A 57 -9.03 -2.12 11.84
C PHE A 57 -8.35 -3.19 12.68
N ILE A 58 -7.05 -3.40 12.45
CA ILE A 58 -6.21 -4.34 13.22
C ILE A 58 -5.06 -3.54 13.82
N ASP A 59 -4.97 -3.51 15.15
CA ASP A 59 -4.06 -2.62 15.87
C ASP A 59 -2.60 -3.02 15.74
N HIS A 60 -2.30 -4.32 15.80
CA HIS A 60 -0.94 -4.83 15.76
C HIS A 60 -0.89 -6.19 15.07
N CYS A 61 0.18 -6.41 14.33
CA CYS A 61 0.51 -7.70 13.73
C CYS A 61 2.02 -7.93 13.92
N GLU A 62 2.38 -8.96 14.64
CA GLU A 62 3.78 -9.34 14.84
C GLU A 62 4.38 -9.94 13.57
N ASP A 63 3.59 -10.74 12.86
CA ASP A 63 4.00 -11.37 11.60
C ASP A 63 3.51 -10.56 10.39
N MET A 64 4.27 -9.53 10.03
CA MET A 64 3.98 -8.74 8.84
C MET A 64 4.11 -9.56 7.55
N ALA A 65 4.95 -10.57 7.50
CA ALA A 65 5.08 -11.44 6.34
C ALA A 65 3.76 -12.20 6.08
N LEU A 66 3.11 -12.68 7.14
CA LEU A 66 1.79 -13.29 7.04
C LEU A 66 0.75 -12.27 6.55
N ALA A 67 0.75 -11.05 7.09
CA ALA A 67 -0.17 -10.00 6.65
C ALA A 67 -0.04 -9.72 5.15
N TYR A 68 1.19 -9.59 4.63
CA TYR A 68 1.42 -9.47 3.18
C TYR A 68 0.98 -10.73 2.43
N LYS A 69 1.28 -11.92 2.94
CA LYS A 69 0.97 -13.18 2.25
C LYS A 69 -0.52 -13.36 2.00
N VAL A 70 -1.38 -12.98 2.96
CA VAL A 70 -2.84 -13.13 2.84
C VAL A 70 -3.51 -11.99 2.08
N SER A 71 -2.81 -10.89 1.80
CA SER A 71 -3.35 -9.79 1.01
C SER A 71 -3.21 -10.06 -0.49
N ASP A 72 -4.19 -9.61 -1.28
CA ASP A 72 -4.11 -9.59 -2.74
C ASP A 72 -3.44 -8.31 -3.21
N ILE A 73 -3.79 -7.18 -2.60
CA ILE A 73 -3.28 -5.85 -2.90
C ILE A 73 -2.79 -5.19 -1.62
N VAL A 74 -1.62 -4.58 -1.67
CA VAL A 74 -1.08 -3.74 -0.61
C VAL A 74 -1.17 -2.28 -1.03
N VAL A 75 -1.58 -1.39 -0.12
CA VAL A 75 -1.71 0.04 -0.41
C VAL A 75 -0.84 0.85 0.54
N SER A 76 -0.05 1.77 -0.01
CA SER A 76 0.69 2.80 0.73
C SER A 76 0.20 4.18 0.31
N ALA A 77 -0.75 4.74 1.09
CA ALA A 77 -1.47 5.96 0.75
C ALA A 77 -0.85 7.25 1.33
N SER A 78 0.43 7.24 1.66
CA SER A 78 1.11 8.39 2.29
C SER A 78 0.91 9.68 1.50
N ILE A 79 0.56 10.77 2.19
CA ILE A 79 0.36 12.09 1.60
C ILE A 79 1.58 13.00 1.75
N GLU A 80 2.57 12.57 2.55
CA GLU A 80 3.88 13.20 2.69
C GLU A 80 4.97 12.22 2.22
N PRO A 81 6.09 12.72 1.68
CA PRO A 81 7.18 11.88 1.19
C PRO A 81 7.76 10.99 2.28
N GLU A 82 7.83 9.70 2.04
CA GLU A 82 8.62 8.78 2.85
C GLU A 82 10.04 8.68 2.31
N ALA A 83 11.03 8.62 3.18
CA ALA A 83 12.43 8.53 2.77
C ALA A 83 12.71 7.27 1.92
N PHE A 84 12.14 6.12 2.28
CA PHE A 84 12.39 4.85 1.58
C PHE A 84 11.10 4.13 1.16
N GLY A 85 10.02 4.21 1.94
CA GLY A 85 8.77 3.51 1.65
C GLY A 85 8.85 2.01 1.93
N ARG A 86 9.13 1.63 3.19
CA ARG A 86 9.29 0.22 3.60
C ARG A 86 8.14 -0.67 3.18
N VAL A 87 6.90 -0.20 3.29
CA VAL A 87 5.70 -0.96 2.89
C VAL A 87 5.77 -1.39 1.42
N ALA A 88 6.23 -0.50 0.53
CA ALA A 88 6.35 -0.81 -0.89
C ALA A 88 7.43 -1.88 -1.16
N VAL A 89 8.56 -1.80 -0.46
CA VAL A 89 9.65 -2.78 -0.58
C VAL A 89 9.25 -4.13 0.00
N GLU A 90 8.64 -4.15 1.16
CA GLU A 90 8.18 -5.38 1.84
C GLU A 90 7.11 -6.09 1.01
N ALA A 91 6.10 -5.37 0.47
CA ALA A 91 5.06 -5.92 -0.40
C ALA A 91 5.65 -6.54 -1.67
N GLN A 92 6.54 -5.82 -2.38
CA GLN A 92 7.22 -6.34 -3.56
C GLN A 92 8.11 -7.56 -3.23
N SER A 93 8.78 -7.57 -2.08
CA SER A 93 9.58 -8.71 -1.62
C SER A 93 8.74 -9.96 -1.39
N MET A 94 7.45 -9.80 -1.09
CA MET A 94 6.46 -10.86 -0.92
C MET A 94 5.66 -11.16 -2.20
N GLU A 95 6.10 -10.63 -3.35
CA GLU A 95 5.44 -10.78 -4.66
C GLU A 95 4.00 -10.27 -4.68
N LYS A 96 3.69 -9.23 -3.88
CA LYS A 96 2.34 -8.66 -3.82
C LYS A 96 2.21 -7.44 -4.71
N LEU A 97 1.03 -7.30 -5.32
CA LEU A 97 0.67 -6.08 -6.01
C LEU A 97 0.67 -4.91 -5.02
N ILE A 98 1.52 -3.93 -5.27
CA ILE A 98 1.61 -2.70 -4.49
C ILE A 98 0.98 -1.54 -5.26
N ILE A 99 0.19 -0.73 -4.56
CA ILE A 99 -0.32 0.55 -5.04
C ILE A 99 0.17 1.63 -4.07
N ALA A 100 0.96 2.58 -4.53
CA ALA A 100 1.54 3.60 -3.67
C ALA A 100 1.38 5.01 -4.23
N SER A 101 1.44 5.99 -3.33
CA SER A 101 1.48 7.40 -3.71
C SER A 101 2.73 7.70 -4.53
N ASN A 102 2.59 8.48 -5.60
CA ASN A 102 3.68 8.94 -6.46
C ASN A 102 4.48 10.06 -5.79
N ILE A 103 5.09 9.78 -4.63
CA ILE A 103 5.94 10.70 -3.86
C ILE A 103 7.04 9.95 -3.10
N GLY A 104 8.15 10.65 -2.85
CA GLY A 104 9.27 10.14 -2.05
C GLY A 104 9.82 8.82 -2.55
N GLY A 105 10.21 7.94 -1.62
CA GLY A 105 10.85 6.65 -1.92
C GLY A 105 10.02 5.68 -2.77
N SER A 106 8.69 5.87 -2.86
CA SER A 106 7.86 5.04 -3.75
C SER A 106 8.27 5.18 -5.22
N ASN A 107 8.72 6.37 -5.64
CA ASN A 107 9.17 6.63 -7.02
C ASN A 107 10.49 5.93 -7.37
N GLU A 108 11.27 5.56 -6.35
CA GLU A 108 12.54 4.86 -6.54
C GLU A 108 12.35 3.34 -6.49
N THR A 109 11.39 2.89 -5.67
CA THR A 109 11.18 1.48 -5.38
C THR A 109 10.17 0.81 -6.31
N ILE A 110 9.24 1.57 -6.90
CA ILE A 110 8.20 1.07 -7.81
C ILE A 110 8.47 1.58 -9.23
N ILE A 111 8.41 0.68 -10.20
CA ILE A 111 8.34 1.00 -11.63
C ILE A 111 6.85 0.92 -11.99
N ASP A 112 6.21 2.08 -12.22
CA ASP A 112 4.78 2.15 -12.49
C ASP A 112 4.35 1.24 -13.64
N GLU A 113 3.22 0.57 -13.47
CA GLU A 113 2.62 -0.41 -14.38
C GLU A 113 3.47 -1.68 -14.65
N LYS A 114 4.66 -1.78 -14.04
CA LYS A 114 5.54 -2.93 -14.19
C LYS A 114 5.74 -3.72 -12.90
N THR A 115 6.03 -3.03 -11.79
CA THR A 115 6.30 -3.67 -10.49
C THR A 115 5.26 -3.31 -9.43
N GLY A 116 4.24 -2.57 -9.80
CA GLY A 116 3.15 -2.05 -9.00
C GLY A 116 2.55 -0.83 -9.66
N PHE A 117 1.65 -0.15 -8.98
CA PHE A 117 1.00 1.05 -9.47
C PHE A 117 1.34 2.27 -8.62
N LEU A 118 1.55 3.39 -9.29
CA LEU A 118 1.64 4.70 -8.66
C LEU A 118 0.35 5.48 -8.90
N PHE A 119 -0.14 6.16 -7.86
CA PHE A 119 -1.29 7.05 -7.96
C PHE A 119 -0.92 8.47 -7.50
N LYS A 120 -1.67 9.46 -7.94
CA LYS A 120 -1.44 10.87 -7.59
C LYS A 120 -1.67 11.08 -6.11
N SER A 121 -0.64 11.52 -5.37
CA SER A 121 -0.70 11.75 -3.93
C SER A 121 -1.84 12.70 -3.54
N GLY A 122 -2.55 12.35 -2.47
CA GLY A 122 -3.67 13.13 -1.96
C GLY A 122 -4.97 13.03 -2.79
N ASP A 123 -5.03 12.16 -3.81
CA ASP A 123 -6.13 12.02 -4.73
C ASP A 123 -6.82 10.65 -4.56
N ALA A 124 -7.96 10.64 -3.86
CA ALA A 124 -8.73 9.43 -3.58
C ALA A 124 -9.31 8.78 -4.86
N GLU A 125 -9.66 9.59 -5.87
CA GLU A 125 -10.16 9.08 -7.15
C GLU A 125 -9.04 8.38 -7.94
N SER A 126 -7.85 8.97 -7.96
CA SER A 126 -6.66 8.33 -8.55
C SER A 126 -6.36 6.99 -7.87
N LEU A 127 -6.41 6.94 -6.52
CA LEU A 127 -6.19 5.71 -5.76
C LEU A 127 -7.27 4.68 -6.04
N SER A 128 -8.56 5.07 -6.04
CA SER A 128 -9.67 4.13 -6.28
C SER A 128 -9.57 3.49 -7.66
N LYS A 129 -9.23 4.24 -8.70
CA LYS A 129 -9.01 3.71 -10.07
C LYS A 129 -7.93 2.64 -10.11
N LYS A 130 -6.80 2.85 -9.41
CA LYS A 130 -5.72 1.85 -9.35
C LYS A 130 -6.11 0.63 -8.52
N ILE A 131 -6.91 0.79 -7.46
CA ILE A 131 -7.46 -0.35 -6.68
C ILE A 131 -8.43 -1.15 -7.54
N ILE A 132 -9.39 -0.51 -8.22
CA ILE A 132 -10.34 -1.17 -9.12
C ILE A 132 -9.59 -1.93 -10.20
N HIS A 133 -8.59 -1.30 -10.83
CA HIS A 133 -7.77 -1.94 -11.83
C HIS A 133 -7.10 -3.20 -11.27
N GLY A 134 -6.44 -3.12 -10.11
CA GLY A 134 -5.81 -4.28 -9.46
C GLY A 134 -6.80 -5.40 -9.11
N LEU A 135 -8.01 -5.05 -8.63
CA LEU A 135 -9.05 -6.04 -8.30
C LEU A 135 -9.66 -6.72 -9.53
N THR A 136 -9.56 -6.10 -10.70
CA THR A 136 -10.13 -6.61 -11.97
C THR A 136 -9.07 -7.22 -12.90
N MET A 137 -7.80 -7.16 -12.54
CA MET A 137 -6.72 -7.83 -13.27
C MET A 137 -6.86 -9.36 -13.20
N ASP A 138 -6.42 -10.04 -14.25
CA ASP A 138 -6.28 -11.49 -14.22
C ASP A 138 -5.10 -11.93 -13.31
N GLU A 139 -5.23 -13.12 -12.75
CA GLU A 139 -4.25 -13.68 -11.81
C GLU A 139 -2.84 -13.79 -12.42
N THR A 140 -2.74 -14.09 -13.69
CA THR A 140 -1.45 -14.22 -14.41
C THR A 140 -0.70 -12.89 -14.43
N SER A 141 -1.41 -11.80 -14.74
CA SER A 141 -0.86 -10.44 -14.78
C SER A 141 -0.44 -9.96 -13.39
N ILE A 142 -1.25 -10.23 -12.34
CA ILE A 142 -0.91 -9.90 -10.95
C ILE A 142 0.36 -10.65 -10.53
N ASN A 143 0.43 -11.96 -10.79
CA ASN A 143 1.57 -12.80 -10.43
C ASN A 143 2.85 -12.37 -11.18
N LEU A 144 2.74 -11.96 -12.44
CA LEU A 144 3.87 -11.45 -13.20
C LEU A 144 4.39 -10.14 -12.59
N MET A 145 3.50 -9.19 -12.29
CA MET A 145 3.86 -7.92 -11.67
C MET A 145 4.52 -8.12 -10.30
N GLY A 146 4.00 -9.04 -9.49
CA GLY A 146 4.59 -9.40 -8.19
C GLY A 146 6.01 -9.95 -8.32
N LYS A 147 6.25 -10.87 -9.27
CA LYS A 147 7.59 -11.43 -9.55
C LYS A 147 8.57 -10.37 -10.05
N GLU A 148 8.12 -9.49 -10.95
CA GLU A 148 8.93 -8.36 -11.43
C GLU A 148 9.26 -7.41 -10.27
N GLY A 149 8.30 -7.13 -9.37
CA GLY A 149 8.51 -6.34 -8.16
C GLY A 149 9.60 -6.95 -7.27
N ARG A 150 9.47 -8.23 -6.94
CA ARG A 150 10.48 -8.93 -6.13
C ARG A 150 11.87 -8.91 -6.79
N SER A 151 11.94 -9.19 -8.09
CA SER A 151 13.20 -9.15 -8.83
C SER A 151 13.87 -7.77 -8.78
N ASN A 152 13.08 -6.70 -8.95
CA ASN A 152 13.56 -5.32 -8.84
C ASN A 152 14.13 -5.01 -7.45
N ILE A 153 13.42 -5.41 -6.38
CA ILE A 153 13.86 -5.17 -4.99
C ILE A 153 15.14 -5.93 -4.68
N ILE A 154 15.21 -7.24 -4.97
CA ILE A 154 16.39 -8.05 -4.72
C ILE A 154 17.59 -7.49 -5.47
N LYS A 155 17.40 -7.03 -6.70
CA LYS A 155 18.48 -6.49 -7.54
C LYS A 155 18.98 -5.12 -7.06
N LYS A 156 18.10 -4.26 -6.55
CA LYS A 156 18.45 -2.86 -6.25
C LYS A 156 18.68 -2.56 -4.78
N PHE A 157 17.93 -3.22 -3.87
CA PHE A 157 17.80 -2.84 -2.47
C PHE A 157 18.21 -3.98 -1.52
N ASN A 158 19.31 -4.66 -1.79
CA ASN A 158 19.87 -5.67 -0.89
C ASN A 158 20.91 -5.08 0.07
N VAL A 159 21.18 -5.82 1.16
CA VAL A 159 22.12 -5.40 2.21
C VAL A 159 23.54 -5.18 1.68
N GLU A 160 23.99 -6.03 0.77
CA GLU A 160 25.36 -5.93 0.20
C GLU A 160 25.54 -4.60 -0.54
N LYS A 161 24.55 -4.20 -1.37
CA LYS A 161 24.58 -2.91 -2.07
C LYS A 161 24.51 -1.74 -1.10
N MET A 162 23.65 -1.83 -0.09
CA MET A 162 23.55 -0.79 0.94
C MET A 162 24.91 -0.60 1.63
N CYS A 163 25.54 -1.68 2.09
CA CYS A 163 26.83 -1.63 2.73
C CYS A 163 27.93 -1.09 1.79
N PHE A 164 27.95 -1.54 0.54
CA PHE A 164 28.92 -1.07 -0.45
C PHE A 164 28.77 0.42 -0.74
N SER A 165 27.53 0.90 -0.99
CA SER A 165 27.26 2.31 -1.25
C SER A 165 27.66 3.18 -0.05
N THR A 166 27.27 2.77 1.17
CA THR A 166 27.65 3.48 2.40
C THR A 166 29.16 3.56 2.54
N TYR A 167 29.86 2.44 2.36
CA TYR A 167 31.33 2.42 2.46
C TYR A 167 32.01 3.34 1.41
N SER A 168 31.42 3.45 0.22
CA SER A 168 31.96 4.28 -0.86
C SER A 168 31.90 5.78 -0.57
N GLU A 169 30.91 6.21 0.25
CA GLU A 169 30.76 7.62 0.67
C GLU A 169 31.79 8.06 1.73
N TYR A 170 32.44 7.10 2.41
CA TYR A 170 33.46 7.37 3.44
C TYR A 170 34.90 7.28 2.91
N LYS A 171 35.11 7.06 1.61
CA LYS A 171 36.41 7.09 0.94
C LYS A 171 36.66 8.41 0.23
#